data_c60cb153417a293c4ec04851a9fa9172
#
_entry.id   c60cb153417a293c4ec04851a9fa9172
#
_cell.length_a   1.000
_cell.length_b   1.000
_cell.length_c   1.000
_cell.angle_alpha   90.00
_cell.angle_beta   90.00
_cell.angle_gamma   90.00
#
_symmetry.space_group_name_H-M   'P 1'
#
loop_
_entity.id
_entity.type
_entity.pdbx_description
1 polymer ?
#
loop_
_entity_poly.entity_id
_entity_poly.type
_entity_poly.pdbx_seq_one_letter_code
_entity_poly.pdbx_strand_id
1 'polypeptide(L)'
;RFKAAEIIARGAKVVADAAKVKQVAATEKVAATKKVADDAKALQQKEVDKLRAVQDKLIKDLAKAKNVRITLEQQRQLALLEEAQAGQAAQTPNQSKIWPDLGFKGRSTIRTTQAQRDVAVAFAKKQVLARKPYIWGSEGPNSFDCSGLVYAAYKSAGLGWPNWDRLNSALYSGYTKHVKISELVPGDLLFYSYKGTISSIHHISIYAGNGMMWEANSKDKGLLYSSIYSVKGLMPFGGRV
;
A
#
# COMPACT_ATOMS: atom_id res chain seq x y z
N ARG A 1 -39.96 5.70 -57.62
CA ARG A 1 -38.88 5.11 -56.78
C ARG A 1 -37.98 6.16 -56.11
N PHE A 2 -37.63 7.24 -56.79
CA PHE A 2 -36.71 8.28 -56.22
C PHE A 2 -37.28 9.05 -55.05
N LYS A 3 -38.57 9.41 -55.03
CA LYS A 3 -39.19 10.14 -53.91
C LYS A 3 -39.22 9.36 -52.59
N ALA A 4 -39.38 8.04 -52.64
CA ALA A 4 -39.36 7.20 -51.42
C ALA A 4 -37.97 7.14 -50.79
N ALA A 5 -36.88 7.02 -51.59
CA ALA A 5 -35.51 7.04 -51.13
C ALA A 5 -35.14 8.38 -50.47
N GLU A 6 -35.62 9.48 -51.01
CA GLU A 6 -35.39 10.83 -50.48
C GLU A 6 -36.08 11.02 -49.09
N ILE A 7 -37.29 10.51 -48.92
CA ILE A 7 -37.99 10.55 -47.63
C ILE A 7 -37.28 9.71 -46.56
N ILE A 8 -36.77 8.52 -46.94
CA ILE A 8 -36.00 7.65 -46.03
C ILE A 8 -34.70 8.35 -45.66
N ALA A 9 -33.99 8.95 -46.62
CA ALA A 9 -32.72 9.65 -46.33
C ALA A 9 -32.92 10.87 -45.41
N ARG A 10 -34.02 11.63 -45.61
CA ARG A 10 -34.39 12.76 -44.72
C ARG A 10 -34.72 12.25 -43.30
N GLY A 11 -35.48 11.15 -43.17
CA GLY A 11 -35.79 10.53 -41.90
C GLY A 11 -34.53 10.04 -41.15
N ALA A 12 -33.64 9.38 -41.85
CA ALA A 12 -32.37 8.92 -41.31
C ALA A 12 -31.47 10.09 -40.82
N LYS A 13 -31.45 11.18 -41.57
CA LYS A 13 -30.71 12.38 -41.18
C LYS A 13 -31.26 13.01 -39.90
N VAL A 14 -32.58 13.14 -39.76
CA VAL A 14 -33.20 13.70 -38.56
C VAL A 14 -32.87 12.83 -37.33
N VAL A 15 -32.91 11.50 -37.48
CA VAL A 15 -32.54 10.56 -36.36
C VAL A 15 -31.07 10.70 -36.01
N ALA A 16 -30.21 10.81 -37.02
CA ALA A 16 -28.76 10.98 -36.80
C ALA A 16 -28.43 12.32 -36.11
N ASP A 17 -29.07 13.41 -36.56
CA ASP A 17 -28.91 14.73 -35.94
C ASP A 17 -29.40 14.74 -34.47
N ALA A 18 -30.55 14.12 -34.20
CA ALA A 18 -31.05 13.97 -32.84
C ALA A 18 -30.15 13.12 -31.92
N ALA A 19 -29.57 12.05 -32.48
CA ALA A 19 -28.60 11.21 -31.76
C ALA A 19 -27.32 11.98 -31.45
N LYS A 20 -26.84 12.79 -32.39
CA LYS A 20 -25.66 13.66 -32.22
C LYS A 20 -25.88 14.69 -31.11
N VAL A 21 -27.04 15.33 -31.07
CA VAL A 21 -27.40 16.28 -29.99
C VAL A 21 -27.41 15.61 -28.63
N LYS A 22 -28.00 14.40 -28.51
CA LYS A 22 -27.99 13.61 -27.26
C LYS A 22 -26.57 13.22 -26.84
N GLN A 23 -25.72 12.85 -27.80
CA GLN A 23 -24.32 12.49 -27.54
C GLN A 23 -23.52 13.68 -27.02
N VAL A 24 -23.67 14.85 -27.62
CA VAL A 24 -23.02 16.09 -27.17
C VAL A 24 -23.46 16.43 -25.74
N ALA A 25 -24.76 16.45 -25.46
CA ALA A 25 -25.28 16.72 -24.13
C ALA A 25 -24.78 15.70 -23.07
N ALA A 26 -24.68 14.42 -23.43
CA ALA A 26 -24.12 13.40 -22.54
C ALA A 26 -22.63 13.64 -22.27
N THR A 27 -21.86 14.01 -23.31
CA THR A 27 -20.42 14.31 -23.17
C THR A 27 -20.18 15.53 -22.27
N GLU A 28 -20.98 16.58 -22.43
CA GLU A 28 -20.92 17.78 -21.58
C GLU A 28 -21.25 17.46 -20.14
N LYS A 29 -22.28 16.64 -19.90
CA LYS A 29 -22.63 16.20 -18.54
C LYS A 29 -21.53 15.39 -17.89
N VAL A 30 -20.88 14.50 -18.63
CA VAL A 30 -19.73 13.72 -18.14
C VAL A 30 -18.55 14.65 -17.84
N ALA A 31 -18.25 15.61 -18.70
CA ALA A 31 -17.18 16.58 -18.49
C ALA A 31 -17.44 17.46 -17.24
N ALA A 32 -18.66 17.91 -17.04
CA ALA A 32 -19.06 18.67 -15.85
C ALA A 32 -18.91 17.83 -14.57
N THR A 33 -19.38 16.58 -14.58
CA THR A 33 -19.27 15.67 -13.45
C THR A 33 -17.80 15.37 -13.12
N LYS A 34 -16.97 15.16 -14.15
CA LYS A 34 -15.54 14.95 -13.98
C LYS A 34 -14.87 16.16 -13.33
N LYS A 35 -15.19 17.37 -13.80
CA LYS A 35 -14.67 18.60 -13.21
C LYS A 35 -15.00 18.72 -11.73
N VAL A 36 -16.24 18.47 -11.35
CA VAL A 36 -16.67 18.49 -9.93
C VAL A 36 -15.89 17.48 -9.11
N ALA A 37 -15.67 16.27 -9.63
CA ALA A 37 -14.89 15.23 -8.96
C ALA A 37 -13.41 15.62 -8.82
N ASP A 38 -12.82 16.22 -9.84
CA ASP A 38 -11.42 16.68 -9.82
C ASP A 38 -11.24 17.87 -8.84
N ASP A 39 -12.20 18.80 -8.78
CA ASP A 39 -12.20 19.92 -7.83
C ASP A 39 -12.35 19.41 -6.39
N ALA A 40 -13.24 18.46 -6.15
CA ALA A 40 -13.42 17.84 -4.83
C ALA A 40 -12.14 17.11 -4.38
N LYS A 41 -11.49 16.38 -5.29
CA LYS A 41 -10.21 15.71 -5.02
C LYS A 41 -9.08 16.70 -4.69
N ALA A 42 -9.03 17.84 -5.39
CA ALA A 42 -8.05 18.89 -5.14
C ALA A 42 -8.26 19.55 -3.77
N LEU A 43 -9.52 19.76 -3.34
CA LEU A 43 -9.85 20.26 -2.02
C LEU A 43 -9.46 19.26 -0.92
N GLN A 44 -9.77 17.98 -1.13
CA GLN A 44 -9.40 16.91 -0.21
C GLN A 44 -7.88 16.80 -0.06
N GLN A 45 -7.12 16.92 -1.15
CA GLN A 45 -5.66 16.91 -1.09
C GLN A 45 -5.11 18.09 -0.29
N LYS A 46 -5.64 19.30 -0.48
CA LYS A 46 -5.26 20.49 0.30
C LYS A 46 -5.51 20.31 1.80
N GLU A 47 -6.61 19.67 2.17
CA GLU A 47 -6.92 19.40 3.57
C GLU A 47 -5.97 18.37 4.18
N VAL A 48 -5.64 17.31 3.43
CA VAL A 48 -4.62 16.33 3.83
C VAL A 48 -3.25 16.99 4.04
N ASP A 49 -2.87 17.90 3.16
CA ASP A 49 -1.57 18.59 3.27
C ASP A 49 -1.52 19.54 4.47
N LYS A 50 -2.64 20.21 4.79
CA LYS A 50 -2.77 21.03 6.03
C LYS A 50 -2.66 20.15 7.28
N LEU A 51 -3.36 19.02 7.30
CA LEU A 51 -3.32 18.09 8.43
C LEU A 51 -1.90 17.54 8.65
N ARG A 52 -1.17 17.25 7.58
CA ARG A 52 0.25 16.85 7.65
C ARG A 52 1.11 17.92 8.29
N ALA A 53 0.96 19.17 7.87
CA ALA A 53 1.74 20.27 8.43
C ALA A 53 1.47 20.49 9.95
N VAL A 54 0.21 20.35 10.37
CA VAL A 54 -0.18 20.40 11.78
C VAL A 54 0.41 19.22 12.56
N GLN A 55 0.35 18.02 11.99
CA GLN A 55 0.93 16.82 12.57
C GLN A 55 2.45 16.96 12.80
N ASP A 56 3.19 17.41 11.78
CA ASP A 56 4.64 17.59 11.87
C ASP A 56 5.00 18.59 12.98
N LYS A 57 4.20 19.65 13.13
CA LYS A 57 4.37 20.61 14.21
C LYS A 57 4.12 19.98 15.58
N LEU A 58 3.01 19.26 15.73
CA LEU A 58 2.67 18.58 16.99
C LEU A 58 3.70 17.52 17.39
N ILE A 59 4.25 16.79 16.41
CA ILE A 59 5.31 15.80 16.63
C ILE A 59 6.57 16.48 17.17
N LYS A 60 6.98 17.60 16.55
CA LYS A 60 8.14 18.36 16.99
C LYS A 60 7.95 18.89 18.41
N ASP A 61 6.76 19.40 18.71
CA ASP A 61 6.43 19.94 20.03
C ASP A 61 6.37 18.84 21.09
N LEU A 62 5.79 17.67 20.73
CA LEU A 62 5.72 16.50 21.61
C LEU A 62 7.11 15.89 21.87
N ALA A 63 7.94 15.78 20.84
CA ALA A 63 9.31 15.29 20.97
C ALA A 63 10.15 16.22 21.87
N LYS A 64 9.96 17.53 21.73
CA LYS A 64 10.61 18.54 22.57
C LYS A 64 10.17 18.46 24.03
N ALA A 65 8.87 18.19 24.26
CA ALA A 65 8.29 18.11 25.61
C ALA A 65 8.60 16.79 26.33
N LYS A 66 8.75 15.68 25.58
CA LYS A 66 8.90 14.32 26.14
C LYS A 66 10.29 13.72 25.98
N ASN A 67 11.25 14.44 25.44
CA ASN A 67 12.59 13.92 25.11
C ASN A 67 12.54 12.64 24.24
N VAL A 68 11.49 12.49 23.39
CA VAL A 68 11.25 11.33 22.53
C VAL A 68 11.98 11.52 21.20
N ARG A 69 12.60 10.47 20.67
CA ARG A 69 13.24 10.52 19.35
C ARG A 69 12.20 10.89 18.29
N ILE A 70 12.40 12.02 17.61
CA ILE A 70 11.54 12.56 16.54
C ILE A 70 11.25 11.48 15.47
N THR A 71 12.25 10.66 15.13
CA THR A 71 12.15 9.58 14.14
C THR A 71 11.09 8.52 14.49
N LEU A 72 10.97 8.11 15.75
CA LEU A 72 10.00 7.10 16.16
C LEU A 72 8.56 7.62 16.08
N GLU A 73 8.35 8.85 16.52
CA GLU A 73 7.02 9.46 16.47
C GLU A 73 6.59 9.81 15.05
N GLN A 74 7.51 10.28 14.19
CA GLN A 74 7.25 10.45 12.77
C GLN A 74 6.89 9.13 12.08
N GLN A 75 7.55 8.04 12.43
CA GLN A 75 7.22 6.72 11.89
C GLN A 75 5.81 6.26 12.28
N ARG A 76 5.42 6.48 13.54
CA ARG A 76 4.05 6.17 14.00
C ARG A 76 2.99 7.01 13.30
N GLN A 77 3.26 8.28 13.06
CA GLN A 77 2.32 9.17 12.40
C GLN A 77 2.23 8.93 10.87
N LEU A 78 3.36 8.61 10.22
CA LEU A 78 3.35 8.18 8.82
C LEU A 78 2.54 6.89 8.68
N ALA A 79 2.66 5.98 9.62
CA ALA A 79 1.88 4.76 9.66
C ALA A 79 0.36 5.05 9.75
N LEU A 80 -0.08 6.00 10.58
CA LEU A 80 -1.49 6.41 10.67
C LEU A 80 -2.04 7.00 9.36
N LEU A 81 -1.19 7.75 8.63
CA LEU A 81 -1.53 8.26 7.30
C LEU A 81 -1.67 7.15 6.25
N GLU A 82 -0.82 6.12 6.33
CA GLU A 82 -0.89 4.96 5.45
C GLU A 82 -2.21 4.20 5.64
N GLU A 83 -2.67 4.02 6.89
CA GLU A 83 -3.96 3.36 7.16
C GLU A 83 -5.16 4.17 6.63
N ALA A 84 -5.14 5.48 6.82
CA ALA A 84 -6.19 6.35 6.30
C ALA A 84 -6.23 6.34 4.75
N GLN A 85 -5.07 6.27 4.09
CA GLN A 85 -4.97 6.11 2.63
C GLN A 85 -5.37 4.69 2.18
N ALA A 86 -5.11 3.67 3.01
CA ALA A 86 -5.51 2.29 2.76
C ALA A 86 -7.04 2.13 2.62
N GLY A 87 -7.77 2.77 3.52
CA GLY A 87 -9.23 2.77 3.48
C GLY A 87 -9.81 3.41 2.22
N GLN A 88 -9.14 4.44 1.67
CA GLN A 88 -9.59 5.12 0.45
C GLN A 88 -9.22 4.35 -0.83
N ALA A 89 -8.07 3.69 -0.88
CA ALA A 89 -7.63 2.95 -2.07
C ALA A 89 -8.31 1.58 -2.23
N ALA A 90 -8.86 1.02 -1.16
CA ALA A 90 -9.69 -0.20 -1.23
C ALA A 90 -10.94 -0.02 -2.12
N GLN A 91 -11.29 1.23 -2.45
CA GLN A 91 -12.43 1.59 -3.30
C GLN A 91 -12.08 1.79 -4.78
N THR A 92 -10.81 1.71 -5.18
CA THR A 92 -10.42 1.86 -6.59
C THR A 92 -10.46 0.53 -7.34
N PRO A 93 -11.29 0.38 -8.40
CA PRO A 93 -11.31 -0.83 -9.22
C PRO A 93 -10.07 -0.91 -10.13
N ASN A 94 -9.58 -2.14 -10.36
CA ASN A 94 -8.58 -2.51 -11.37
C ASN A 94 -7.13 -2.03 -11.17
N GLN A 95 -6.49 -2.38 -10.05
CA GLN A 95 -5.03 -2.38 -10.02
C GLN A 95 -4.46 -3.73 -10.49
N SER A 96 -3.39 -3.67 -11.28
CA SER A 96 -2.56 -4.84 -11.59
C SER A 96 -2.16 -5.56 -10.30
N LYS A 97 -2.07 -6.89 -10.33
CA LYS A 97 -1.62 -7.67 -9.17
C LYS A 97 -0.17 -7.37 -8.80
N ILE A 98 0.64 -7.04 -9.81
CA ILE A 98 2.05 -6.67 -9.66
C ILE A 98 2.29 -5.38 -10.44
N TRP A 99 2.97 -4.42 -9.82
CA TRP A 99 3.39 -3.19 -10.47
C TRP A 99 4.57 -3.44 -11.42
N PRO A 100 4.72 -2.67 -12.51
CA PRO A 100 5.91 -2.75 -13.35
C PRO A 100 7.17 -2.37 -12.58
N ASP A 101 8.32 -2.88 -12.98
CA ASP A 101 9.60 -2.51 -12.41
C ASP A 101 9.92 -1.04 -12.72
N LEU A 102 10.05 -0.25 -11.67
CA LEU A 102 10.34 1.19 -11.75
C LEU A 102 11.82 1.51 -11.45
N GLY A 103 12.69 0.48 -11.39
CA GLY A 103 14.12 0.63 -11.19
C GLY A 103 14.53 1.06 -9.78
N PHE A 104 13.72 0.82 -8.77
CA PHE A 104 14.07 1.11 -7.37
C PHE A 104 15.22 0.24 -6.90
N LYS A 105 16.10 0.85 -6.10
CA LYS A 105 17.25 0.18 -5.51
C LYS A 105 17.13 0.25 -3.99
N GLY A 106 17.12 -0.92 -3.34
CA GLY A 106 17.31 -1.04 -1.90
C GLY A 106 18.80 -1.01 -1.53
N ARG A 107 19.17 -1.64 -0.43
CA ARG A 107 20.57 -1.81 -0.02
C ARG A 107 21.32 -2.69 -1.00
N SER A 108 22.64 -2.49 -1.07
CA SER A 108 23.54 -3.33 -1.88
C SER A 108 23.82 -4.70 -1.24
N THR A 109 23.67 -4.82 0.09
CA THR A 109 24.07 -6.00 0.86
C THR A 109 22.89 -6.62 1.62
N ILE A 110 22.93 -7.94 1.76
CA ILE A 110 22.08 -8.74 2.64
C ILE A 110 22.75 -8.78 4.01
N ARG A 111 21.97 -8.61 5.08
CA ARG A 111 22.48 -8.57 6.46
C ARG A 111 22.08 -9.77 7.30
N THR A 112 21.26 -10.67 6.75
CA THR A 112 20.81 -11.90 7.42
C THR A 112 21.32 -13.15 6.73
N THR A 113 21.52 -14.19 7.52
CA THR A 113 21.65 -15.55 7.03
C THR A 113 20.25 -16.13 6.74
N GLN A 114 20.16 -17.24 5.98
CA GLN A 114 18.90 -17.95 5.80
C GLN A 114 18.36 -18.44 7.15
N ALA A 115 19.20 -18.96 8.04
CA ALA A 115 18.78 -19.40 9.36
C ALA A 115 18.08 -18.29 10.17
N GLN A 116 18.57 -17.06 10.12
CA GLN A 116 17.90 -15.92 10.76
C GLN A 116 16.55 -15.60 10.11
N ARG A 117 16.44 -15.68 8.79
CA ARG A 117 15.17 -15.51 8.08
C ARG A 117 14.17 -16.61 8.45
N ASP A 118 14.64 -17.86 8.59
CA ASP A 118 13.79 -18.98 9.02
C ASP A 118 13.25 -18.77 10.44
N VAL A 119 14.05 -18.21 11.35
CA VAL A 119 13.59 -17.82 12.70
C VAL A 119 12.50 -16.76 12.61
N ALA A 120 12.69 -15.75 11.76
CA ALA A 120 11.67 -14.70 11.56
C ALA A 120 10.36 -15.29 10.99
N VAL A 121 10.43 -16.20 10.03
CA VAL A 121 9.27 -16.94 9.50
C VAL A 121 8.58 -17.75 10.60
N ALA A 122 9.35 -18.48 11.39
CA ALA A 122 8.80 -19.30 12.49
C ALA A 122 8.10 -18.43 13.54
N PHE A 123 8.68 -17.26 13.86
CA PHE A 123 8.04 -16.30 14.75
C PHE A 123 6.70 -15.82 14.18
N ALA A 124 6.67 -15.33 12.96
CA ALA A 124 5.45 -14.84 12.32
C ALA A 124 4.36 -15.93 12.25
N LYS A 125 4.74 -17.14 11.82
CA LYS A 125 3.87 -18.32 11.84
C LYS A 125 3.24 -18.55 13.23
N LYS A 126 4.04 -18.50 14.29
CA LYS A 126 3.57 -18.69 15.67
C LYS A 126 2.50 -17.64 16.05
N GLN A 127 2.72 -16.35 15.67
CA GLN A 127 1.75 -15.30 16.00
C GLN A 127 0.44 -15.47 15.23
N VAL A 128 0.51 -15.85 13.95
CA VAL A 128 -0.68 -16.14 13.13
C VAL A 128 -1.46 -17.33 13.68
N LEU A 129 -0.78 -18.43 14.00
CA LEU A 129 -1.43 -19.63 14.60
C LEU A 129 -2.04 -19.35 15.98
N ALA A 130 -1.45 -18.45 16.74
CA ALA A 130 -1.99 -17.97 18.00
C ALA A 130 -3.16 -16.99 17.83
N ARG A 131 -3.56 -16.69 16.60
CA ARG A 131 -4.65 -15.74 16.24
C ARG A 131 -4.52 -14.40 16.97
N LYS A 132 -3.29 -13.87 17.04
CA LYS A 132 -3.05 -12.56 17.64
C LYS A 132 -3.82 -11.49 16.86
N PRO A 133 -4.44 -10.52 17.55
CA PRO A 133 -5.19 -9.48 16.86
C PRO A 133 -4.27 -8.50 16.14
N TYR A 134 -4.80 -7.90 15.06
CA TYR A 134 -4.21 -6.73 14.47
C TYR A 134 -4.57 -5.50 15.29
N ILE A 135 -3.56 -4.76 15.74
CA ILE A 135 -3.73 -3.44 16.34
C ILE A 135 -2.68 -2.52 15.72
N TRP A 136 -3.17 -1.44 15.15
CA TRP A 136 -2.34 -0.43 14.52
C TRP A 136 -1.27 0.13 15.46
N GLY A 137 -0.03 0.29 14.97
CA GLY A 137 1.12 0.74 15.76
C GLY A 137 1.67 -0.27 16.75
N SER A 138 1.10 -1.49 16.81
CA SER A 138 1.54 -2.53 17.74
C SER A 138 2.64 -3.41 17.14
N GLU A 139 3.62 -3.75 17.97
CA GLU A 139 4.79 -4.58 17.64
C GLU A 139 4.95 -5.81 18.52
N GLY A 140 3.89 -6.16 19.26
CA GLY A 140 3.85 -7.31 20.15
C GLY A 140 3.88 -6.94 21.64
N PRO A 141 3.86 -7.94 22.51
CA PRO A 141 3.72 -9.38 22.24
C PRO A 141 2.27 -9.83 22.01
N ASN A 142 1.27 -8.99 22.32
CA ASN A 142 -0.14 -9.37 22.33
C ASN A 142 -0.87 -9.10 21.02
N SER A 143 -0.38 -8.16 20.22
CA SER A 143 -0.95 -7.72 18.95
C SER A 143 0.14 -7.18 18.03
N PHE A 144 -0.16 -7.08 16.75
CA PHE A 144 0.80 -6.58 15.75
C PHE A 144 0.05 -5.81 14.66
N ASP A 145 0.71 -4.78 14.09
CA ASP A 145 0.40 -4.33 12.74
C ASP A 145 1.36 -4.95 11.72
N CYS A 146 1.23 -4.59 10.44
CA CYS A 146 1.99 -5.21 9.36
C CYS A 146 3.50 -5.08 9.55
N SER A 147 3.99 -3.87 9.79
CA SER A 147 5.41 -3.60 9.99
C SER A 147 5.90 -3.95 11.41
N GLY A 148 5.01 -3.97 12.41
CA GLY A 148 5.30 -4.46 13.75
C GLY A 148 5.55 -5.96 13.81
N LEU A 149 4.79 -6.74 13.03
CA LEU A 149 5.06 -8.18 12.89
C LEU A 149 6.44 -8.42 12.28
N VAL A 150 6.82 -7.67 11.23
CA VAL A 150 8.15 -7.75 10.61
C VAL A 150 9.24 -7.38 11.61
N TYR A 151 9.07 -6.26 12.33
CA TYR A 151 10.01 -5.82 13.34
C TYR A 151 10.27 -6.89 14.41
N ALA A 152 9.20 -7.39 15.03
CA ALA A 152 9.28 -8.38 16.09
C ALA A 152 9.85 -9.72 15.59
N ALA A 153 9.49 -10.13 14.37
CA ALA A 153 9.99 -11.36 13.78
C ALA A 153 11.51 -11.32 13.60
N TYR A 154 12.03 -10.25 13.04
CA TYR A 154 13.46 -10.11 12.86
C TYR A 154 14.22 -9.79 14.15
N LYS A 155 13.60 -9.10 15.09
CA LYS A 155 14.16 -8.93 16.43
C LYS A 155 14.31 -10.29 17.14
N SER A 156 13.36 -11.20 16.98
CA SER A 156 13.46 -12.57 17.53
C SER A 156 14.56 -13.39 16.87
N ALA A 157 14.97 -13.06 15.66
CA ALA A 157 16.08 -13.66 14.94
C ALA A 157 17.46 -13.12 15.37
N GLY A 158 17.52 -12.34 16.43
CA GLY A 158 18.76 -11.79 16.98
C GLY A 158 19.29 -10.57 16.26
N LEU A 159 18.44 -9.85 15.49
CA LEU A 159 18.83 -8.60 14.88
C LEU A 159 18.82 -7.48 15.90
N GLY A 160 19.92 -7.35 16.62
CA GLY A 160 20.24 -6.24 17.50
C GLY A 160 21.06 -5.14 16.84
N TRP A 161 20.93 -4.95 15.54
CA TRP A 161 21.71 -3.95 14.84
C TRP A 161 21.30 -2.54 15.25
N PRO A 162 22.24 -1.59 15.30
CA PRO A 162 21.92 -0.20 15.65
C PRO A 162 20.85 0.45 14.79
N ASN A 163 20.60 -0.12 13.58
CA ASN A 163 19.64 0.40 12.60
C ASN A 163 18.45 -0.53 12.34
N TRP A 164 18.22 -1.57 13.16
CA TRP A 164 17.01 -2.34 13.11
C TRP A 164 16.00 -1.77 14.10
N ASP A 165 15.34 -0.71 13.68
CA ASP A 165 14.29 -0.06 14.45
C ASP A 165 12.91 -0.43 13.91
N ARG A 166 11.90 -0.08 14.68
CA ARG A 166 10.52 -0.10 14.25
C ARG A 166 10.31 0.93 13.13
N LEU A 167 10.29 0.45 11.89
CA LEU A 167 10.08 1.25 10.69
C LEU A 167 8.66 1.06 10.16
N ASN A 168 8.19 1.98 9.31
CA ASN A 168 7.00 1.77 8.51
C ASN A 168 7.31 0.90 7.29
N SER A 169 6.24 0.45 6.60
CA SER A 169 6.34 -0.45 5.44
C SER A 169 7.22 0.12 4.32
N ALA A 170 7.12 1.41 4.03
CA ALA A 170 7.89 2.05 2.97
C ALA A 170 9.38 2.15 3.31
N LEU A 171 9.72 2.49 4.56
CA LEU A 171 11.11 2.59 5.00
C LEU A 171 11.82 1.24 5.00
N TYR A 172 11.13 0.15 5.33
CA TYR A 172 11.72 -1.19 5.24
C TYR A 172 12.20 -1.53 3.82
N SER A 173 11.55 -1.03 2.77
CA SER A 173 12.02 -1.27 1.39
C SER A 173 13.41 -0.69 1.14
N GLY A 174 13.71 0.48 1.68
CA GLY A 174 15.03 1.11 1.58
C GLY A 174 16.10 0.45 2.46
N TYR A 175 15.69 -0.29 3.49
CA TYR A 175 16.60 -0.96 4.43
C TYR A 175 16.90 -2.43 4.08
N THR A 176 16.38 -2.92 2.97
CA THR A 176 16.57 -4.29 2.48
C THR A 176 17.19 -4.31 1.09
N LYS A 177 17.85 -5.41 0.73
CA LYS A 177 18.30 -5.64 -0.64
C LYS A 177 17.10 -6.06 -1.48
N HIS A 178 16.83 -5.33 -2.57
CA HIS A 178 15.76 -5.71 -3.49
C HIS A 178 16.11 -7.01 -4.23
N VAL A 179 15.16 -7.91 -4.29
CA VAL A 179 15.22 -9.18 -5.01
C VAL A 179 13.97 -9.33 -5.88
N LYS A 180 14.10 -9.98 -7.03
CA LYS A 180 12.93 -10.21 -7.91
C LYS A 180 11.91 -11.11 -7.23
N ILE A 181 10.65 -10.96 -7.59
CA ILE A 181 9.58 -11.84 -7.06
C ILE A 181 9.85 -13.32 -7.36
N SER A 182 10.49 -13.62 -8.50
CA SER A 182 10.88 -14.99 -8.88
C SER A 182 12.06 -15.56 -8.06
N GLU A 183 12.78 -14.71 -7.34
CA GLU A 183 13.98 -15.07 -6.55
C GLU A 183 13.71 -15.04 -5.04
N LEU A 184 12.45 -14.91 -4.65
CA LEU A 184 12.06 -14.87 -3.24
C LEU A 184 12.37 -16.19 -2.53
N VAL A 185 12.92 -16.07 -1.34
CA VAL A 185 13.10 -17.18 -0.40
C VAL A 185 12.34 -16.89 0.91
N PRO A 186 11.96 -17.90 1.69
CA PRO A 186 11.28 -17.68 2.96
C PRO A 186 12.03 -16.68 3.84
N GLY A 187 11.28 -15.73 4.40
CA GLY A 187 11.78 -14.62 5.19
C GLY A 187 11.95 -13.31 4.40
N ASP A 188 12.01 -13.33 3.07
CA ASP A 188 12.01 -12.08 2.32
C ASP A 188 10.75 -11.26 2.61
N LEU A 189 10.87 -9.96 2.57
CA LEU A 189 9.75 -9.04 2.79
C LEU A 189 9.03 -8.76 1.47
N LEU A 190 7.72 -8.69 1.53
CA LEU A 190 6.87 -8.30 0.40
C LEU A 190 6.31 -6.91 0.67
N PHE A 191 6.24 -6.09 -0.36
CA PHE A 191 5.77 -4.72 -0.29
C PHE A 191 4.57 -4.52 -1.20
N TYR A 192 3.58 -3.77 -0.73
CA TYR A 192 2.37 -3.46 -1.48
C TYR A 192 2.15 -1.97 -1.53
N SER A 193 1.94 -1.45 -2.73
CA SER A 193 1.85 -0.02 -2.98
C SER A 193 0.56 0.34 -3.69
N TYR A 194 -0.05 1.48 -3.35
CA TYR A 194 -1.25 1.97 -4.05
C TYR A 194 -0.96 2.52 -5.44
N LYS A 195 0.23 3.09 -5.62
CA LYS A 195 0.61 3.82 -6.84
C LYS A 195 1.85 3.25 -7.52
N GLY A 196 2.38 2.11 -7.04
CA GLY A 196 3.61 1.52 -7.55
C GLY A 196 4.87 2.30 -7.20
N THR A 197 4.81 3.23 -6.26
CA THR A 197 5.96 4.00 -5.77
C THR A 197 6.32 3.56 -4.35
N ILE A 198 7.58 3.70 -3.96
CA ILE A 198 8.03 3.37 -2.60
C ILE A 198 7.27 4.21 -1.56
N SER A 199 7.07 5.50 -1.82
CA SER A 199 6.39 6.41 -0.90
C SER A 199 4.91 6.07 -0.69
N SER A 200 4.31 5.26 -1.54
CA SER A 200 2.93 4.80 -1.43
C SER A 200 2.79 3.33 -1.04
N ILE A 201 3.87 2.71 -0.54
CA ILE A 201 3.82 1.38 0.07
C ILE A 201 3.01 1.49 1.36
N HIS A 202 1.91 0.74 1.41
CA HIS A 202 0.93 0.76 2.50
C HIS A 202 0.91 -0.52 3.33
N HIS A 203 1.50 -1.59 2.81
CA HIS A 203 1.50 -2.87 3.51
C HIS A 203 2.81 -3.62 3.28
N ILE A 204 3.19 -4.43 4.26
CA ILE A 204 4.37 -5.27 4.27
C ILE A 204 4.03 -6.62 4.88
N SER A 205 4.65 -7.68 4.38
CA SER A 205 4.49 -9.03 4.89
C SER A 205 5.79 -9.83 4.79
N ILE A 206 5.81 -11.04 5.37
CA ILE A 206 6.95 -11.95 5.34
C ILE A 206 6.63 -13.11 4.40
N TYR A 207 7.43 -13.29 3.37
CA TYR A 207 7.28 -14.41 2.43
C TYR A 207 7.49 -15.75 3.14
N ALA A 208 6.54 -16.65 2.97
CA ALA A 208 6.55 -17.97 3.62
C ALA A 208 7.05 -19.10 2.72
N GLY A 209 7.26 -18.81 1.42
CA GLY A 209 7.50 -19.81 0.38
C GLY A 209 6.23 -20.16 -0.40
N ASN A 210 6.39 -20.79 -1.57
CA ASN A 210 5.29 -21.32 -2.38
C ASN A 210 4.17 -20.31 -2.73
N GLY A 211 4.53 -19.03 -2.94
CA GLY A 211 3.56 -17.98 -3.25
C GLY A 211 2.68 -17.56 -2.07
N MET A 212 3.08 -17.91 -0.84
CA MET A 212 2.35 -17.61 0.40
C MET A 212 3.14 -16.64 1.28
N MET A 213 2.44 -15.97 2.20
CA MET A 213 3.02 -15.02 3.14
C MET A 213 2.37 -15.11 4.53
N TRP A 214 3.12 -14.64 5.53
CA TRP A 214 2.66 -14.36 6.88
C TRP A 214 2.47 -12.85 7.01
N GLU A 215 1.28 -12.41 7.39
CA GLU A 215 0.95 -10.99 7.45
C GLU A 215 0.09 -10.63 8.66
N ALA A 216 0.19 -9.40 9.13
CA ALA A 216 -0.82 -8.74 9.94
C ALA A 216 -1.62 -7.82 9.00
N ASN A 217 -2.82 -8.24 8.59
CA ASN A 217 -3.54 -7.66 7.47
C ASN A 217 -4.33 -6.39 7.85
N SER A 218 -5.33 -6.54 8.72
CA SER A 218 -6.22 -5.45 9.13
C SER A 218 -6.93 -5.78 10.44
N LYS A 219 -7.59 -4.79 11.03
CA LYS A 219 -8.39 -4.97 12.25
C LYS A 219 -9.45 -6.07 12.09
N ASP A 220 -10.08 -6.14 10.92
CA ASP A 220 -11.17 -7.09 10.68
C ASP A 220 -10.67 -8.50 10.35
N LYS A 221 -9.50 -8.60 9.74
CA LYS A 221 -8.93 -9.88 9.29
C LYS A 221 -7.89 -10.45 10.25
N GLY A 222 -7.24 -9.62 11.07
CA GLY A 222 -6.21 -10.06 11.99
C GLY A 222 -4.90 -10.46 11.28
N LEU A 223 -4.20 -11.40 11.89
CA LEU A 223 -2.99 -12.00 11.34
C LEU A 223 -3.35 -13.23 10.49
N LEU A 224 -2.76 -13.34 9.29
CA LEU A 224 -3.14 -14.34 8.29
C LEU A 224 -1.92 -15.07 7.70
N TYR A 225 -2.19 -16.28 7.21
CA TYR A 225 -1.41 -16.97 6.20
C TYR A 225 -2.18 -16.91 4.88
N SER A 226 -1.64 -16.20 3.90
CA SER A 226 -2.38 -15.85 2.69
C SER A 226 -1.50 -15.86 1.45
N SER A 227 -2.12 -15.87 0.26
CA SER A 227 -1.39 -15.73 -1.00
C SER A 227 -0.74 -14.35 -1.11
N ILE A 228 0.46 -14.26 -1.69
CA ILE A 228 1.12 -12.98 -1.98
C ILE A 228 0.28 -12.05 -2.87
N TYR A 229 -0.74 -12.57 -3.53
CA TYR A 229 -1.68 -11.83 -4.38
C TYR A 229 -2.99 -11.45 -3.69
N SER A 230 -3.14 -11.75 -2.38
CA SER A 230 -4.35 -11.43 -1.62
C SER A 230 -4.47 -9.94 -1.30
N VAL A 231 -3.34 -9.24 -1.25
CA VAL A 231 -3.26 -7.78 -1.10
C VAL A 231 -2.98 -7.14 -2.46
N LYS A 232 -3.65 -6.05 -2.77
CA LYS A 232 -3.46 -5.32 -4.03
C LYS A 232 -2.16 -4.54 -4.04
N GLY A 233 -1.57 -4.40 -5.23
CA GLY A 233 -0.42 -3.51 -5.44
C GLY A 233 0.92 -4.12 -5.04
N LEU A 234 1.10 -5.45 -5.16
CA LEU A 234 2.39 -6.10 -4.97
C LEU A 234 3.47 -5.41 -5.81
N MET A 235 4.53 -4.96 -5.16
CA MET A 235 5.69 -4.37 -5.83
C MET A 235 6.43 -5.44 -6.65
N PRO A 236 7.17 -5.05 -7.72
CA PRO A 236 7.87 -6.01 -8.58
C PRO A 236 9.13 -6.60 -7.92
N PHE A 237 9.38 -6.25 -6.68
CA PHE A 237 10.50 -6.72 -5.88
C PHE A 237 10.07 -7.06 -4.45
N GLY A 238 10.81 -7.96 -3.84
CA GLY A 238 10.83 -8.17 -2.39
C GLY A 238 12.08 -7.57 -1.76
N GLY A 239 12.12 -7.56 -0.43
CA GLY A 239 13.25 -7.07 0.35
C GLY A 239 13.93 -8.18 1.14
N ARG A 240 15.18 -8.48 0.85
CA ARG A 240 15.99 -9.40 1.66
C ARG A 240 16.76 -8.61 2.70
N VAL A 241 16.48 -8.91 3.96
CA VAL A 241 17.06 -8.22 5.13
C VAL A 241 18.56 -8.52 5.28
#